data_e5382fbfb4d68fc0665e9ba843482c90
#
_entry.id   e5382fbfb4d68fc0665e9ba843482c90
#
_cell.length_a   1.000
_cell.length_b   1.000
_cell.length_c   1.000
_cell.angle_alpha   90.00
_cell.angle_beta   90.00
_cell.angle_gamma   90.00
#
_symmetry.space_group_name_H-M   'P 1'
#
loop_
_entity.id
_entity.type
_entity.pdbx_description
1 polymer ?
#
loop_
_entity_poly.entity_id
_entity_poly.type
_entity_poly.pdbx_seq_one_letter_code
_entity_poly.pdbx_strand_id
1 'polypeptide(L)'
;SLNENSRIWKGKENKLETDKNITKVSTEEKIIVSEFNQELKLDLSKIQISSKTVNNQNNLGSQNYKGELKKIGGFKFSKLEDIDRINFKPVFLKNGVIFFDRKGSIVKYDDNQKVIWKKNHYTKSEKKLKPKLNFLVDGKNLFVADSIAKYYSVNINTGEINWIKSNIYPFNSDIKKYKDKIFVVDYKNTLRCYKIKDGSECWNSQTDVSFTVSNIKYSLIIKNDNVIFSNSIGDITAVDIETGLITWQLPTQSSSIINETYNFKSSRLVSDGNSIFFSNNKNEFYSIDVKTGTTNWINEVNSNIQPILVGNL
;
A
#
# COMPACT_ATOMS: atom_id res chain seq x y z
N SER A 1 20.52 13.01 -51.90
CA SER A 1 20.81 11.61 -52.22
C SER A 1 21.69 11.01 -51.11
N LEU A 2 21.08 10.25 -50.25
CA LEU A 2 21.77 9.50 -49.22
C LEU A 2 22.09 8.09 -49.75
N ASN A 3 23.33 7.76 -49.66
CA ASN A 3 23.98 6.59 -50.26
C ASN A 3 23.52 5.31 -49.60
N GLU A 4 22.98 4.37 -50.40
CA GLU A 4 22.44 3.06 -49.99
C GLU A 4 23.50 1.98 -49.65
N ASN A 5 24.71 2.34 -49.27
CA ASN A 5 25.81 1.40 -49.04
C ASN A 5 26.45 1.48 -47.66
N SER A 6 25.66 1.61 -46.58
CA SER A 6 26.20 1.34 -45.23
C SER A 6 26.03 -0.17 -44.89
N ARG A 7 27.11 -0.94 -45.06
CA ARG A 7 27.23 -2.37 -44.81
C ARG A 7 27.26 -2.76 -43.30
N ILE A 8 26.58 -2.06 -42.41
CA ILE A 8 26.81 -2.26 -40.98
C ILE A 8 25.72 -3.13 -40.30
N TRP A 9 24.60 -3.45 -40.97
CA TRP A 9 23.54 -4.26 -40.37
C TRP A 9 22.97 -5.32 -41.34
N LYS A 10 23.81 -6.23 -41.82
CA LYS A 10 23.35 -7.54 -42.30
C LYS A 10 23.72 -8.58 -41.23
N GLY A 11 22.87 -8.71 -40.21
CA GLY A 11 22.89 -9.86 -39.34
C GLY A 11 22.57 -11.10 -40.19
N LYS A 12 23.52 -12.01 -40.31
CA LYS A 12 23.24 -13.38 -40.77
C LYS A 12 22.30 -13.97 -39.72
N GLU A 13 21.10 -14.35 -40.14
CA GLU A 13 20.29 -15.30 -39.40
C GLU A 13 21.05 -16.62 -39.34
N ASN A 14 21.81 -16.85 -38.28
CA ASN A 14 22.26 -18.19 -37.94
C ASN A 14 21.02 -18.96 -37.47
N LYS A 15 20.49 -19.83 -38.33
CA LYS A 15 19.63 -20.94 -37.89
C LYS A 15 20.44 -21.73 -36.86
N LEU A 16 20.12 -21.53 -35.58
CA LEU A 16 20.57 -22.42 -34.52
C LEU A 16 19.96 -23.80 -34.81
N GLU A 17 20.77 -24.73 -35.26
CA GLU A 17 20.43 -26.15 -35.25
C GLU A 17 20.14 -26.51 -33.79
N THR A 18 18.89 -26.85 -33.51
CA THR A 18 18.48 -27.37 -32.21
C THR A 18 19.18 -28.70 -31.98
N ASP A 19 20.15 -28.69 -31.08
CA ASP A 19 20.78 -29.89 -30.57
C ASP A 19 19.71 -30.81 -29.96
N LYS A 20 19.53 -32.01 -30.55
CA LYS A 20 18.49 -32.96 -30.16
C LYS A 20 18.67 -33.56 -28.74
N ASN A 21 19.73 -33.19 -28.05
CA ASN A 21 20.07 -33.72 -26.73
C ASN A 21 19.77 -32.76 -25.57
N ILE A 22 19.17 -31.59 -25.82
CA ILE A 22 18.71 -30.70 -24.72
C ILE A 22 17.36 -31.17 -24.25
N THR A 23 17.35 -32.00 -23.22
CA THR A 23 16.14 -32.33 -22.47
C THR A 23 15.74 -31.07 -21.69
N LYS A 24 14.55 -30.49 -21.99
CA LYS A 24 13.96 -29.42 -21.19
C LYS A 24 13.78 -29.92 -19.74
N VAL A 25 14.58 -29.46 -18.81
CA VAL A 25 14.57 -29.85 -17.39
C VAL A 25 13.47 -29.14 -16.62
N SER A 26 12.80 -28.15 -17.20
CA SER A 26 11.59 -27.56 -16.59
C SER A 26 10.41 -27.86 -17.50
N THR A 27 9.54 -28.75 -17.07
CA THR A 27 8.15 -28.71 -17.46
C THR A 27 7.60 -27.40 -16.93
N GLU A 28 7.25 -26.48 -17.84
CA GLU A 28 6.35 -25.38 -17.46
C GLU A 28 5.10 -26.05 -16.91
N GLU A 29 4.92 -26.00 -15.59
CA GLU A 29 3.62 -26.33 -15.01
C GLU A 29 2.62 -25.37 -15.65
N LYS A 30 1.78 -25.92 -16.52
CA LYS A 30 0.61 -25.16 -16.98
C LYS A 30 -0.20 -24.84 -15.73
N ILE A 31 -0.10 -23.60 -15.28
CA ILE A 31 -1.03 -23.05 -14.29
C ILE A 31 -2.40 -23.20 -14.93
N ILE A 32 -3.20 -24.12 -14.40
CA ILE A 32 -4.59 -24.30 -14.83
C ILE A 32 -5.29 -23.04 -14.34
N VAL A 33 -5.43 -22.05 -15.22
CA VAL A 33 -6.31 -20.92 -14.99
C VAL A 33 -7.69 -21.52 -14.88
N SER A 34 -8.27 -21.56 -13.67
CA SER A 34 -9.66 -21.95 -13.50
C SER A 34 -10.49 -20.87 -14.23
N GLU A 35 -11.16 -21.26 -15.30
CA GLU A 35 -12.09 -20.35 -15.99
C GLU A 35 -13.08 -19.80 -14.97
N PHE A 36 -13.35 -18.49 -15.06
CA PHE A 36 -14.40 -17.85 -14.27
C PHE A 36 -15.69 -18.63 -14.50
N ASN A 37 -16.27 -19.18 -13.43
CA ASN A 37 -17.50 -19.97 -13.56
C ASN A 37 -18.62 -19.06 -14.05
N GLN A 38 -18.92 -19.13 -15.34
CA GLN A 38 -19.95 -18.32 -16.00
C GLN A 38 -21.38 -18.62 -15.49
N GLU A 39 -21.56 -19.75 -14.81
CA GLU A 39 -22.83 -20.12 -14.20
C GLU A 39 -23.06 -19.46 -12.84
N LEU A 40 -22.04 -18.83 -12.26
CA LEU A 40 -22.16 -18.15 -10.98
C LEU A 40 -22.92 -16.82 -11.16
N LYS A 41 -24.22 -16.85 -11.02
CA LYS A 41 -25.04 -15.64 -10.94
C LYS A 41 -24.84 -14.99 -9.59
N LEU A 42 -24.10 -13.90 -9.57
CA LEU A 42 -23.93 -13.05 -8.38
C LEU A 42 -25.27 -12.40 -8.02
N ASP A 43 -25.99 -12.97 -7.07
CA ASP A 43 -27.15 -12.32 -6.48
C ASP A 43 -26.71 -11.43 -5.32
N LEU A 44 -26.33 -10.20 -5.67
CA LEU A 44 -25.88 -9.20 -4.69
C LEU A 44 -26.97 -8.82 -3.68
N SER A 45 -28.23 -9.12 -3.94
CA SER A 45 -29.34 -8.83 -3.02
C SER A 45 -29.32 -9.71 -1.77
N LYS A 46 -28.76 -10.91 -1.88
CA LYS A 46 -28.63 -11.87 -0.77
C LYS A 46 -27.35 -11.71 0.04
N ILE A 47 -26.44 -10.88 -0.42
CA ILE A 47 -25.18 -10.66 0.26
C ILE A 47 -25.45 -9.70 1.42
N GLN A 48 -25.49 -10.22 2.63
CA GLN A 48 -25.38 -9.41 3.83
C GLN A 48 -23.96 -8.88 3.91
N ILE A 49 -23.73 -7.71 3.32
CA ILE A 49 -22.50 -6.96 3.54
C ILE A 49 -22.49 -6.66 5.03
N SER A 50 -21.68 -7.41 5.78
CA SER A 50 -21.59 -7.17 7.21
C SER A 50 -21.15 -5.72 7.42
N SER A 51 -21.85 -4.99 8.29
CA SER A 51 -21.58 -3.60 8.67
C SER A 51 -20.28 -3.43 9.47
N LYS A 52 -19.34 -4.37 9.33
CA LYS A 52 -18.04 -4.26 9.98
C LYS A 52 -17.31 -3.09 9.36
N THR A 53 -17.10 -2.07 10.16
CA THR A 53 -16.12 -1.01 9.95
C THR A 53 -14.88 -1.57 9.28
N VAL A 54 -14.34 -0.85 8.29
CA VAL A 54 -13.09 -1.21 7.64
C VAL A 54 -12.08 -1.60 8.71
N ASN A 55 -11.67 -2.87 8.70
CA ASN A 55 -10.68 -3.34 9.65
C ASN A 55 -9.32 -2.80 9.25
N ASN A 56 -8.78 -1.89 10.06
CA ASN A 56 -7.50 -1.25 9.80
C ASN A 56 -6.31 -2.21 9.79
N GLN A 57 -6.45 -3.44 10.29
CA GLN A 57 -5.36 -4.42 10.28
C GLN A 57 -5.25 -5.17 8.95
N ASN A 58 -6.35 -5.65 8.39
CA ASN A 58 -6.35 -6.50 7.18
C ASN A 58 -6.87 -5.83 5.91
N ASN A 59 -7.17 -4.53 5.97
CA ASN A 59 -7.76 -3.73 4.90
C ASN A 59 -9.12 -4.26 4.38
N LEU A 60 -9.72 -5.22 5.09
CA LEU A 60 -11.01 -5.79 4.76
C LEU A 60 -12.14 -4.89 5.26
N GLY A 61 -13.19 -4.82 4.49
CA GLY A 61 -14.43 -4.16 4.84
C GLY A 61 -14.84 -3.08 3.87
N SER A 62 -16.14 -2.91 3.75
CA SER A 62 -16.78 -1.80 3.06
C SER A 62 -17.72 -1.11 4.04
N GLN A 63 -17.95 0.17 3.84
CA GLN A 63 -19.03 0.84 4.57
C GLN A 63 -20.35 0.40 3.94
N ASN A 64 -21.20 -0.23 4.75
CA ASN A 64 -22.56 -0.53 4.33
C ASN A 64 -23.40 0.72 4.55
N TYR A 65 -23.76 1.38 3.46
CA TYR A 65 -24.67 2.52 3.49
C TYR A 65 -25.97 2.16 2.78
N LYS A 66 -27.07 2.14 3.55
CA LYS A 66 -28.43 1.98 3.04
C LYS A 66 -29.11 3.34 3.07
N GLY A 67 -29.14 4.04 1.95
CA GLY A 67 -29.83 5.32 1.85
C GLY A 67 -29.35 6.21 0.70
N GLU A 68 -29.95 7.38 0.56
CA GLU A 68 -29.55 8.36 -0.43
C GLU A 68 -28.40 9.22 0.07
N LEU A 69 -27.41 9.47 -0.81
CA LEU A 69 -26.33 10.39 -0.50
C LEU A 69 -26.77 11.81 -0.78
N LYS A 70 -26.86 12.63 0.28
CA LYS A 70 -27.12 14.07 0.17
C LYS A 70 -25.88 14.85 0.56
N LYS A 71 -25.49 15.83 -0.27
CA LYS A 71 -24.44 16.76 0.09
C LYS A 71 -24.95 17.68 1.21
N ILE A 72 -24.44 17.50 2.42
CA ILE A 72 -24.79 18.33 3.58
C ILE A 72 -23.80 19.47 3.84
N GLY A 73 -22.61 19.41 3.22
CA GLY A 73 -21.59 20.44 3.43
C GLY A 73 -20.34 20.22 2.61
N GLY A 74 -19.34 21.05 2.86
CA GLY A 74 -18.03 20.95 2.23
C GLY A 74 -16.95 21.65 3.03
N PHE A 75 -15.74 21.09 3.00
CA PHE A 75 -14.56 21.67 3.63
C PHE A 75 -13.71 22.36 2.56
N LYS A 76 -13.21 23.57 2.87
CA LYS A 76 -12.25 24.25 2.02
C LYS A 76 -10.83 23.95 2.52
N PHE A 77 -10.11 23.14 1.77
CA PHE A 77 -8.67 23.01 1.93
C PHE A 77 -7.95 24.08 1.09
N SER A 78 -6.67 24.34 1.36
CA SER A 78 -5.85 25.13 0.44
C SER A 78 -5.86 24.47 -0.94
N LYS A 79 -5.62 25.25 -2.02
CA LYS A 79 -5.66 24.77 -3.41
C LYS A 79 -5.06 23.38 -3.53
N LEU A 80 -5.85 22.42 -4.01
CA LEU A 80 -5.43 21.08 -4.39
C LEU A 80 -4.79 21.21 -5.80
N GLU A 81 -3.55 21.68 -5.85
CA GLU A 81 -2.82 21.78 -7.12
C GLU A 81 -2.14 20.44 -7.51
N ASP A 82 -2.03 19.52 -6.56
CA ASP A 82 -1.33 18.24 -6.76
C ASP A 82 -2.35 17.10 -6.82
N ILE A 83 -2.53 16.50 -8.00
CA ILE A 83 -3.35 15.29 -8.23
C ILE A 83 -2.93 14.15 -7.28
N ASP A 84 -1.66 14.06 -6.95
CA ASP A 84 -1.11 13.08 -5.99
C ASP A 84 -1.75 13.10 -4.61
N ARG A 85 -2.41 14.20 -4.22
CA ARG A 85 -3.10 14.29 -2.92
C ARG A 85 -4.42 13.54 -2.86
N ILE A 86 -4.96 13.14 -4.00
CA ILE A 86 -6.20 12.33 -4.08
C ILE A 86 -6.02 10.99 -3.36
N ASN A 87 -4.79 10.47 -3.30
CA ASN A 87 -4.47 9.20 -2.64
C ASN A 87 -4.41 9.29 -1.11
N PHE A 88 -4.45 10.50 -0.53
CA PHE A 88 -4.42 10.70 0.91
C PHE A 88 -5.83 10.95 1.43
N LYS A 89 -6.29 10.03 2.29
CA LYS A 89 -7.67 10.04 2.80
C LYS A 89 -7.79 10.93 4.04
N PRO A 90 -8.86 11.71 4.16
CA PRO A 90 -9.20 12.32 5.44
C PRO A 90 -9.54 11.24 6.47
N VAL A 91 -9.30 11.55 7.74
CA VAL A 91 -9.70 10.68 8.84
C VAL A 91 -11.01 11.18 9.39
N PHE A 92 -12.04 10.36 9.29
CA PHE A 92 -13.34 10.63 9.86
C PHE A 92 -13.37 10.19 11.33
N LEU A 93 -13.75 11.11 12.20
CA LEU A 93 -13.94 10.89 13.62
C LEU A 93 -15.44 10.78 13.91
N LYS A 94 -15.79 10.39 15.15
CA LYS A 94 -17.20 10.40 15.59
C LYS A 94 -17.84 11.77 15.43
N ASN A 95 -17.10 12.84 15.70
CA ASN A 95 -17.58 14.23 15.68
C ASN A 95 -16.62 15.11 14.88
N GLY A 96 -16.46 14.83 13.59
CA GLY A 96 -15.67 15.68 12.71
C GLY A 96 -14.67 14.93 11.82
N VAL A 97 -13.76 15.68 11.21
CA VAL A 97 -12.77 15.16 10.25
C VAL A 97 -11.42 15.82 10.44
N ILE A 98 -10.37 15.05 10.22
CA ILE A 98 -8.98 15.53 10.19
C ILE A 98 -8.42 15.35 8.79
N PHE A 99 -7.76 16.38 8.30
CA PHE A 99 -7.00 16.36 7.07
C PHE A 99 -5.80 17.31 7.17
N PHE A 100 -5.02 17.46 6.09
CA PHE A 100 -3.87 18.35 6.07
C PHE A 100 -3.86 19.26 4.82
N ASP A 101 -3.31 20.47 4.98
CA ASP A 101 -3.14 21.40 3.87
C ASP A 101 -1.81 21.18 3.11
N ARG A 102 -1.61 21.95 2.02
CA ARG A 102 -0.41 21.87 1.16
C ARG A 102 0.92 22.08 1.91
N LYS A 103 0.90 22.80 3.02
CA LYS A 103 2.10 23.09 3.83
C LYS A 103 2.28 22.08 4.97
N GLY A 104 1.46 21.02 5.00
CA GLY A 104 1.49 20.02 6.05
C GLY A 104 0.83 20.47 7.35
N SER A 105 0.04 21.56 7.36
CA SER A 105 -0.75 21.88 8.54
C SER A 105 -1.86 20.86 8.71
N ILE A 106 -1.97 20.28 9.88
CA ILE A 106 -3.09 19.41 10.24
C ILE A 106 -4.26 20.30 10.64
N VAL A 107 -5.44 19.98 10.11
CA VAL A 107 -6.68 20.72 10.39
C VAL A 107 -7.73 19.74 10.89
N LYS A 108 -8.33 20.04 12.03
CA LYS A 108 -9.48 19.32 12.56
C LYS A 108 -10.72 20.19 12.46
N TYR A 109 -11.76 19.62 11.88
CA TYR A 109 -13.09 20.21 11.75
C TYR A 109 -14.09 19.46 12.62
N ASP A 110 -15.11 20.18 13.10
CA ASP A 110 -16.31 19.57 13.68
C ASP A 110 -17.33 19.16 12.61
N ASP A 111 -18.45 18.58 13.04
CA ASP A 111 -19.55 18.18 12.14
C ASP A 111 -20.23 19.36 11.46
N ASN A 112 -20.11 20.57 12.02
CA ASN A 112 -20.62 21.82 11.46
C ASN A 112 -19.62 22.48 10.50
N GLN A 113 -18.54 21.78 10.13
CA GLN A 113 -17.48 22.26 9.22
C GLN A 113 -16.65 23.43 9.79
N LYS A 114 -16.75 23.68 11.10
CA LYS A 114 -15.96 24.69 11.77
C LYS A 114 -14.59 24.12 12.16
N VAL A 115 -13.54 24.91 11.98
CA VAL A 115 -12.18 24.53 12.41
C VAL A 115 -12.13 24.51 13.93
N ILE A 116 -11.83 23.34 14.50
CA ILE A 116 -11.59 23.19 15.95
C ILE A 116 -10.16 23.64 16.26
N TRP A 117 -9.19 23.12 15.52
CA TRP A 117 -7.80 23.54 15.58
C TRP A 117 -7.09 23.34 14.24
N LYS A 118 -6.04 24.15 14.06
CA LYS A 118 -5.09 24.03 12.93
C LYS A 118 -3.68 24.18 13.49
N LYS A 119 -2.84 23.17 13.31
CA LYS A 119 -1.45 23.15 13.76
C LYS A 119 -0.50 22.78 12.65
N ASN A 120 0.69 23.35 12.66
CA ASN A 120 1.75 23.04 11.71
C ASN A 120 3.05 22.76 12.45
N HIS A 121 3.59 21.57 12.28
CA HIS A 121 4.77 21.09 13.00
C HIS A 121 6.03 21.08 12.11
N TYR A 122 6.04 21.89 11.06
CA TYR A 122 7.12 21.99 10.09
C TYR A 122 7.78 23.35 10.12
N THR A 123 9.10 23.39 9.90
CA THR A 123 9.90 24.60 9.69
C THR A 123 9.54 25.28 8.37
N LYS A 124 10.04 26.50 8.15
CA LYS A 124 9.82 27.22 6.89
C LYS A 124 10.37 26.47 5.68
N SER A 125 11.51 25.79 5.81
CA SER A 125 12.12 24.99 4.74
C SER A 125 11.32 23.73 4.44
N GLU A 126 10.88 22.99 5.47
CA GLU A 126 10.08 21.78 5.32
C GLU A 126 8.72 22.04 4.66
N LYS A 127 8.07 23.16 4.97
CA LYS A 127 6.82 23.57 4.32
C LYS A 127 6.93 23.75 2.81
N LYS A 128 8.11 24.13 2.31
CA LYS A 128 8.37 24.25 0.87
C LYS A 128 8.39 22.90 0.16
N LEU A 129 8.71 21.81 0.88
CA LEU A 129 8.71 20.45 0.38
C LEU A 129 7.30 19.85 0.24
N LYS A 130 6.26 20.58 0.69
CA LYS A 130 4.85 20.18 0.60
C LYS A 130 4.61 18.79 1.17
N PRO A 131 4.89 18.54 2.47
CA PRO A 131 4.81 17.21 3.07
C PRO A 131 3.43 16.60 2.89
N LYS A 132 3.40 15.32 2.52
CA LYS A 132 2.20 14.50 2.40
C LYS A 132 2.11 13.61 3.63
N LEU A 133 0.98 13.67 4.35
CA LEU A 133 0.83 13.05 5.66
C LEU A 133 -0.03 11.80 5.58
N ASN A 134 0.44 10.73 6.22
CA ASN A 134 -0.35 9.55 6.53
C ASN A 134 -0.76 9.60 7.99
N PHE A 135 -2.02 9.25 8.27
CA PHE A 135 -2.61 9.33 9.59
C PHE A 135 -3.05 7.98 10.11
N LEU A 136 -2.86 7.77 11.40
CA LEU A 136 -3.48 6.71 12.18
C LEU A 136 -4.02 7.31 13.48
N VAL A 137 -5.29 7.06 13.77
CA VAL A 137 -5.93 7.48 15.03
C VAL A 137 -5.99 6.30 15.99
N ASP A 138 -5.56 6.52 17.21
CA ASP A 138 -5.68 5.58 18.31
C ASP A 138 -6.04 6.32 19.62
N GLY A 139 -7.29 6.20 20.03
CA GLY A 139 -7.80 6.90 21.21
C GLY A 139 -7.63 8.42 21.13
N LYS A 140 -6.80 8.97 22.01
CA LYS A 140 -6.49 10.41 22.06
C LYS A 140 -5.30 10.80 21.20
N ASN A 141 -4.66 9.85 20.50
CA ASN A 141 -3.46 10.08 19.72
C ASN A 141 -3.75 10.05 18.22
N LEU A 142 -3.14 10.99 17.51
CA LEU A 142 -3.01 10.98 16.06
C LEU A 142 -1.56 10.77 15.72
N PHE A 143 -1.24 9.61 15.11
CA PHE A 143 0.09 9.32 14.59
C PHE A 143 0.20 9.81 13.15
N VAL A 144 1.35 10.36 12.82
CA VAL A 144 1.68 10.91 11.51
C VAL A 144 3.02 10.36 11.05
N ALA A 145 3.07 9.89 9.80
CA ALA A 145 4.31 9.60 9.10
C ALA A 145 4.24 10.24 7.70
N ASP A 146 5.29 10.93 7.29
CA ASP A 146 5.22 11.81 6.12
C ASP A 146 6.24 11.53 5.02
N SER A 147 6.04 12.21 3.90
CA SER A 147 6.86 12.11 2.70
C SER A 147 8.19 12.86 2.77
N ILE A 148 8.55 13.43 3.93
CA ILE A 148 9.84 14.11 4.16
C ILE A 148 10.61 13.50 5.33
N ALA A 149 10.29 12.24 5.67
CA ALA A 149 10.97 11.43 6.69
C ALA A 149 10.68 11.86 8.15
N LYS A 150 9.64 12.65 8.41
CA LYS A 150 9.26 12.99 9.77
C LYS A 150 8.11 12.11 10.24
N TYR A 151 8.14 11.70 11.50
CA TYR A 151 7.04 10.98 12.14
C TYR A 151 6.83 11.49 13.56
N TYR A 152 5.58 11.54 13.98
CA TYR A 152 5.23 12.15 15.25
C TYR A 152 3.84 11.73 15.74
N SER A 153 3.59 11.97 16.99
CA SER A 153 2.28 11.83 17.61
C SER A 153 1.79 13.18 18.14
N VAL A 154 0.54 13.46 17.90
CA VAL A 154 -0.13 14.64 18.48
C VAL A 154 -1.38 14.22 19.26
N ASN A 155 -1.76 15.03 20.24
CA ASN A 155 -3.04 14.90 20.90
C ASN A 155 -4.15 15.27 19.91
N ILE A 156 -5.09 14.37 19.66
CA ILE A 156 -6.17 14.55 18.66
C ILE A 156 -7.14 15.68 19.03
N ASN A 157 -7.23 16.04 20.31
CA ASN A 157 -8.15 17.07 20.77
C ASN A 157 -7.56 18.48 20.67
N THR A 158 -6.24 18.62 20.86
CA THR A 158 -5.57 19.93 20.92
C THR A 158 -4.63 20.18 19.74
N GLY A 159 -4.20 19.13 19.04
CA GLY A 159 -3.17 19.20 17.99
C GLY A 159 -1.75 19.41 18.51
N GLU A 160 -1.53 19.39 19.84
CA GLU A 160 -0.21 19.53 20.44
C GLU A 160 0.63 18.25 20.30
N ILE A 161 1.93 18.42 20.15
CA ILE A 161 2.87 17.30 19.97
C ILE A 161 3.02 16.53 21.29
N ASN A 162 2.86 15.20 21.21
CA ASN A 162 3.29 14.29 22.28
C ASN A 162 4.77 13.97 22.15
N TRP A 163 5.21 13.62 20.94
CA TRP A 163 6.61 13.40 20.56
C TRP A 163 6.78 13.58 19.05
N ILE A 164 8.00 13.91 18.61
CA ILE A 164 8.36 14.09 17.20
C ILE A 164 9.77 13.57 16.94
N LYS A 165 9.93 12.86 15.82
CA LYS A 165 11.20 12.26 15.40
C LYS A 165 11.36 12.31 13.89
N SER A 166 12.56 12.00 13.41
CA SER A 166 12.87 11.90 11.98
C SER A 166 13.49 10.55 11.67
N ASN A 167 13.11 10.01 10.51
CA ASN A 167 13.76 8.86 9.89
C ASN A 167 14.83 9.35 8.91
N ILE A 168 15.62 8.43 8.35
CA ILE A 168 16.59 8.75 7.29
C ILE A 168 15.86 8.91 5.95
N TYR A 169 14.87 8.06 5.69
CA TYR A 169 14.14 8.03 4.43
C TYR A 169 12.67 8.39 4.62
N PRO A 170 12.04 9.06 3.63
CA PRO A 170 10.61 9.35 3.62
C PRO A 170 9.75 8.08 3.73
N PHE A 171 8.55 8.22 4.28
CA PHE A 171 7.60 7.11 4.38
C PHE A 171 6.67 7.06 3.17
N ASN A 172 6.32 5.84 2.74
CA ASN A 172 5.48 5.61 1.58
C ASN A 172 4.40 4.54 1.81
N SER A 173 3.90 4.40 3.02
CA SER A 173 2.84 3.44 3.32
C SER A 173 1.77 4.00 4.24
N ASP A 174 0.68 3.25 4.43
CA ASP A 174 -0.20 3.47 5.56
C ASP A 174 0.54 3.17 6.87
N ILE A 175 0.05 3.73 7.97
CA ILE A 175 0.50 3.38 9.31
C ILE A 175 -0.43 2.31 9.85
N LYS A 176 0.11 1.23 10.40
CA LYS A 176 -0.66 0.18 11.09
C LYS A 176 -0.26 0.12 12.55
N LYS A 177 -1.20 -0.32 13.39
CA LYS A 177 -0.99 -0.47 14.84
C LYS A 177 -1.27 -1.89 15.27
N TYR A 178 -0.42 -2.40 16.15
CA TYR A 178 -0.68 -3.62 16.90
C TYR A 178 -0.14 -3.47 18.33
N LYS A 179 -1.01 -3.64 19.32
CA LYS A 179 -0.69 -3.41 20.75
C LYS A 179 -0.07 -2.02 20.97
N ASP A 180 1.16 -1.97 21.46
CA ASP A 180 1.94 -0.77 21.77
C ASP A 180 2.90 -0.32 20.66
N LYS A 181 2.79 -0.94 19.47
CA LYS A 181 3.66 -0.70 18.31
C LYS A 181 2.90 -0.11 17.13
N ILE A 182 3.58 0.71 16.35
CA ILE A 182 3.15 1.19 15.03
C ILE A 182 4.16 0.75 13.97
N PHE A 183 3.65 0.48 12.77
CA PHE A 183 4.41 -0.02 11.63
C PHE A 183 4.18 0.86 10.42
N VAL A 184 5.26 1.15 9.72
CA VAL A 184 5.26 1.96 8.49
C VAL A 184 6.43 1.54 7.60
N VAL A 185 6.28 1.63 6.27
CA VAL A 185 7.34 1.33 5.31
C VAL A 185 7.87 2.62 4.70
N ASP A 186 9.19 2.72 4.60
CA ASP A 186 9.84 3.84 3.94
C ASP A 186 10.19 3.56 2.47
N TYR A 187 10.64 4.58 1.74
CA TYR A 187 10.99 4.48 0.32
C TYR A 187 12.19 3.57 0.01
N LYS A 188 12.92 3.10 1.04
CA LYS A 188 13.98 2.10 0.90
C LYS A 188 13.49 0.68 1.16
N ASN A 189 12.17 0.46 1.04
CA ASN A 189 11.54 -0.84 1.30
C ASN A 189 11.84 -1.39 2.70
N THR A 190 12.06 -0.49 3.66
CA THR A 190 12.31 -0.86 5.04
C THR A 190 11.03 -0.73 5.84
N LEU A 191 10.55 -1.86 6.36
CA LEU A 191 9.50 -1.89 7.37
C LEU A 191 10.10 -1.46 8.70
N ARG A 192 9.48 -0.47 9.33
CA ARG A 192 9.91 0.09 10.61
C ARG A 192 8.86 -0.11 11.66
N CYS A 193 9.31 -0.51 12.83
CA CYS A 193 8.53 -0.61 14.06
C CYS A 193 8.91 0.52 15.02
N TYR A 194 7.90 1.23 15.51
CA TYR A 194 8.10 2.26 16.54
C TYR A 194 7.16 2.04 17.72
N LYS A 195 7.63 2.35 18.92
CA LYS A 195 6.80 2.34 20.13
C LYS A 195 5.83 3.51 20.13
N ILE A 196 4.58 3.25 20.47
CA ILE A 196 3.53 4.27 20.52
C ILE A 196 3.85 5.36 21.56
N LYS A 197 4.46 4.97 22.68
CA LYS A 197 4.70 5.84 23.83
C LYS A 197 5.58 7.04 23.50
N ASP A 198 6.67 6.81 22.76
CA ASP A 198 7.72 7.81 22.57
C ASP A 198 8.33 7.85 21.16
N GLY A 199 7.84 7.00 20.25
CA GLY A 199 8.35 6.89 18.89
C GLY A 199 9.75 6.28 18.79
N SER A 200 10.28 5.64 19.86
CA SER A 200 11.55 4.92 19.75
C SER A 200 11.42 3.71 18.81
N GLU A 201 12.45 3.47 17.99
CA GLU A 201 12.47 2.31 17.10
C GLU A 201 12.56 1.01 17.91
N CYS A 202 11.71 0.02 17.58
CA CYS A 202 11.78 -1.32 18.13
C CYS A 202 12.79 -2.15 17.35
N TRP A 203 12.58 -2.17 16.03
CA TRP A 203 13.39 -2.86 15.03
C TRP A 203 13.07 -2.31 13.64
N ASN A 204 13.86 -2.68 12.66
CA ASN A 204 13.57 -2.47 11.26
C ASN A 204 13.92 -3.71 10.44
N SER A 205 13.23 -3.91 9.32
CA SER A 205 13.42 -5.03 8.42
C SER A 205 13.42 -4.51 6.97
N GLN A 206 14.57 -4.59 6.34
CA GLN A 206 14.79 -4.11 4.97
C GLN A 206 14.67 -5.26 3.98
N THR A 207 13.93 -5.03 2.90
CA THR A 207 13.87 -5.92 1.73
C THR A 207 14.68 -5.33 0.58
N ASP A 208 14.75 -6.06 -0.52
CA ASP A 208 15.47 -5.61 -1.72
C ASP A 208 14.97 -4.24 -2.19
N VAL A 209 15.91 -3.42 -2.62
CA VAL A 209 15.69 -2.04 -3.01
C VAL A 209 15.74 -1.92 -4.52
N SER A 210 14.71 -1.33 -5.11
CA SER A 210 14.76 -0.88 -6.50
C SER A 210 15.56 0.42 -6.63
N PHE A 211 16.25 0.58 -7.78
CA PHE A 211 16.87 1.85 -8.13
C PHE A 211 15.84 2.97 -8.41
N THR A 212 14.60 2.59 -8.67
CA THR A 212 13.51 3.53 -8.95
C THR A 212 12.60 3.68 -7.74
N VAL A 213 12.27 4.94 -7.42
CA VAL A 213 11.29 5.24 -6.37
C VAL A 213 9.90 5.09 -6.96
N SER A 214 9.12 4.16 -6.40
CA SER A 214 7.72 3.98 -6.79
C SER A 214 6.86 5.11 -6.24
N ASN A 215 5.99 5.67 -7.09
CA ASN A 215 4.95 6.62 -6.66
C ASN A 215 3.73 5.91 -6.03
N ILE A 216 3.75 4.58 -5.98
CA ILE A 216 2.68 3.78 -5.40
C ILE A 216 2.88 3.69 -3.90
N LYS A 217 1.78 3.87 -3.19
CA LYS A 217 1.75 3.68 -1.74
C LYS A 217 1.81 2.20 -1.41
N TYR A 218 2.81 1.80 -0.61
CA TYR A 218 2.96 0.42 -0.18
C TYR A 218 1.83 0.03 0.76
N SER A 219 1.36 -1.19 0.63
CA SER A 219 0.27 -1.72 1.43
C SER A 219 0.79 -2.54 2.60
N LEU A 220 0.16 -2.38 3.76
CA LEU A 220 0.42 -3.19 4.95
C LEU A 220 -0.87 -3.83 5.44
N ILE A 221 -0.74 -5.05 5.95
CA ILE A 221 -1.74 -5.75 6.76
C ILE A 221 -1.06 -6.37 7.98
N ILE A 222 -1.85 -6.66 9.03
CA ILE A 222 -1.39 -7.33 10.23
C ILE A 222 -2.22 -8.60 10.41
N LYS A 223 -1.56 -9.75 10.46
CA LYS A 223 -2.21 -11.04 10.68
C LYS A 223 -1.22 -12.09 11.20
N ASN A 224 -1.70 -12.96 12.08
CA ASN A 224 -0.95 -14.10 12.63
C ASN A 224 0.43 -13.69 13.18
N ASP A 225 0.46 -12.64 14.00
CA ASP A 225 1.68 -12.08 14.60
C ASP A 225 2.72 -11.61 13.58
N ASN A 226 2.31 -11.40 12.33
CA ASN A 226 3.13 -10.81 11.28
C ASN A 226 2.57 -9.46 10.80
N VAL A 227 3.49 -8.57 10.44
CA VAL A 227 3.23 -7.45 9.54
C VAL A 227 3.58 -7.92 8.13
N ILE A 228 2.61 -7.86 7.23
CA ILE A 228 2.78 -8.28 5.85
C ILE A 228 2.68 -7.04 4.97
N PHE A 229 3.65 -6.82 4.10
CA PHE A 229 3.69 -5.61 3.28
C PHE A 229 4.16 -5.88 1.85
N SER A 230 3.72 -5.00 0.94
CA SER A 230 4.25 -4.92 -0.41
C SER A 230 5.36 -3.86 -0.49
N ASN A 231 6.36 -4.10 -1.33
CA ASN A 231 7.46 -3.17 -1.57
C ASN A 231 7.41 -2.54 -2.97
N SER A 232 8.42 -1.75 -3.33
CA SER A 232 8.48 -1.02 -4.61
C SER A 232 8.61 -1.91 -5.85
N ILE A 233 9.11 -3.13 -5.68
CA ILE A 233 9.27 -4.11 -6.76
C ILE A 233 8.11 -5.11 -6.82
N GLY A 234 7.15 -5.00 -5.91
CA GLY A 234 5.95 -5.84 -5.89
C GLY A 234 6.05 -7.06 -5.01
N ASP A 235 7.20 -7.35 -4.40
CA ASP A 235 7.34 -8.48 -3.48
C ASP A 235 6.46 -8.31 -2.26
N ILE A 236 5.93 -9.42 -1.79
CA ILE A 236 5.15 -9.48 -0.56
C ILE A 236 6.02 -10.15 0.50
N THR A 237 6.21 -9.45 1.62
CA THR A 237 7.06 -9.92 2.71
C THR A 237 6.27 -9.92 4.02
N ALA A 238 6.38 -11.01 4.77
CA ALA A 238 5.89 -11.11 6.14
C ALA A 238 7.03 -11.04 7.13
N VAL A 239 6.83 -10.25 8.17
CA VAL A 239 7.82 -9.98 9.22
C VAL A 239 7.16 -10.21 10.57
N ASP A 240 7.80 -10.97 11.42
CA ASP A 240 7.34 -11.20 12.79
C ASP A 240 7.29 -9.88 13.59
N ILE A 241 6.17 -9.64 14.24
CA ILE A 241 5.88 -8.37 14.95
C ILE A 241 6.83 -8.11 16.11
N GLU A 242 7.26 -9.15 16.81
CA GLU A 242 8.08 -8.99 18.03
C GLU A 242 9.56 -8.88 17.68
N THR A 243 10.04 -9.67 16.73
CA THR A 243 11.48 -9.80 16.43
C THR A 243 11.95 -8.96 15.25
N GLY A 244 11.04 -8.62 14.32
CA GLY A 244 11.42 -7.94 13.06
C GLY A 244 12.09 -8.88 12.04
N LEU A 245 12.08 -10.20 12.28
CA LEU A 245 12.63 -11.18 11.35
C LEU A 245 11.64 -11.53 10.24
N ILE A 246 12.14 -11.70 9.03
CA ILE A 246 11.33 -12.15 7.89
C ILE A 246 10.92 -13.60 8.14
N THR A 247 9.61 -13.87 8.11
CA THR A 247 9.04 -15.20 8.25
C THR A 247 8.85 -15.88 6.91
N TRP A 248 8.42 -15.13 5.90
CA TRP A 248 8.35 -15.55 4.51
C TRP A 248 8.40 -14.36 3.55
N GLN A 249 8.76 -14.63 2.31
CA GLN A 249 8.79 -13.65 1.23
C GLN A 249 8.33 -14.31 -0.07
N LEU A 250 7.43 -13.64 -0.79
CA LEU A 250 6.97 -14.02 -2.11
C LEU A 250 7.47 -12.99 -3.13
N PRO A 251 8.47 -13.32 -3.94
CA PRO A 251 8.85 -12.49 -5.08
C PRO A 251 7.77 -12.61 -6.17
N THR A 252 7.25 -11.48 -6.63
CA THR A 252 6.25 -11.43 -7.71
C THR A 252 6.86 -11.08 -9.06
N GLN A 253 8.17 -10.79 -9.10
CA GLN A 253 8.88 -10.44 -10.32
C GLN A 253 10.07 -11.36 -10.56
N SER A 254 10.25 -11.80 -11.81
CA SER A 254 11.51 -12.41 -12.21
C SER A 254 12.61 -11.35 -12.26
N SER A 255 13.77 -11.67 -11.73
CA SER A 255 14.94 -10.78 -11.55
C SER A 255 15.51 -10.16 -12.84
N SER A 256 14.96 -10.47 -13.99
CA SER A 256 15.56 -10.10 -15.31
C SER A 256 15.10 -8.75 -15.87
N ILE A 257 14.22 -7.97 -15.18
CA ILE A 257 13.59 -6.84 -15.85
C ILE A 257 13.64 -5.56 -15.00
N ILE A 258 14.84 -5.00 -14.90
CA ILE A 258 15.06 -3.67 -14.28
C ILE A 258 14.22 -2.56 -14.94
N ASN A 259 13.91 -2.66 -16.23
CA ASN A 259 13.15 -1.66 -16.98
C ASN A 259 11.63 -1.71 -16.75
N GLU A 260 11.08 -2.81 -16.24
CA GLU A 260 9.65 -2.94 -15.98
C GLU A 260 9.22 -2.46 -14.59
N THR A 261 10.16 -2.33 -13.65
CA THR A 261 9.84 -1.87 -12.28
C THR A 261 9.36 -0.43 -12.22
N TYR A 262 9.74 0.41 -13.17
CA TYR A 262 9.33 1.82 -13.21
C TYR A 262 7.82 1.99 -13.38
N ASN A 263 7.18 1.12 -14.13
CA ASN A 263 5.73 1.15 -14.40
C ASN A 263 4.92 0.15 -13.58
N PHE A 264 5.56 -0.60 -12.68
CA PHE A 264 4.88 -1.59 -11.87
C PHE A 264 3.87 -0.94 -10.92
N LYS A 265 2.64 -1.44 -10.92
CA LYS A 265 1.56 -1.01 -10.05
C LYS A 265 0.87 -2.22 -9.46
N SER A 266 0.73 -2.23 -8.15
CA SER A 266 -0.05 -3.23 -7.44
C SER A 266 -1.21 -2.60 -6.68
N SER A 267 -2.24 -3.38 -6.45
CA SER A 267 -3.34 -3.02 -5.58
C SER A 267 -2.91 -3.06 -4.12
N ARG A 268 -3.78 -2.57 -3.23
CA ARG A 268 -3.60 -2.80 -1.80
C ARG A 268 -3.83 -4.28 -1.48
N LEU A 269 -3.08 -4.78 -0.49
CA LEU A 269 -3.30 -6.11 0.09
C LEU A 269 -4.61 -6.11 0.88
N VAL A 270 -5.41 -7.16 0.70
CA VAL A 270 -6.63 -7.42 1.48
C VAL A 270 -6.58 -8.85 1.99
N SER A 271 -6.98 -9.11 3.23
CA SER A 271 -6.99 -10.46 3.78
C SER A 271 -8.32 -10.78 4.46
N ASP A 272 -8.86 -11.98 4.17
CA ASP A 272 -9.97 -12.57 4.90
C ASP A 272 -9.54 -13.23 6.23
N GLY A 273 -8.24 -13.34 6.44
CA GLY A 273 -7.62 -13.94 7.61
C GLY A 273 -6.95 -15.29 7.34
N ASN A 274 -7.24 -15.95 6.22
CA ASN A 274 -6.58 -17.16 5.74
C ASN A 274 -5.74 -16.89 4.50
N SER A 275 -6.28 -16.08 3.60
CA SER A 275 -5.64 -15.70 2.35
C SER A 275 -5.42 -14.20 2.26
N ILE A 276 -4.47 -13.81 1.42
CA ILE A 276 -4.22 -12.43 1.02
C ILE A 276 -4.52 -12.32 -0.47
N PHE A 277 -5.23 -11.27 -0.83
CA PHE A 277 -5.64 -10.99 -2.20
C PHE A 277 -5.05 -9.67 -2.66
N PHE A 278 -4.46 -9.64 -3.83
CA PHE A 278 -3.96 -8.43 -4.49
C PHE A 278 -3.80 -8.67 -5.98
N SER A 279 -3.84 -7.59 -6.76
CA SER A 279 -3.64 -7.61 -8.20
C SER A 279 -2.53 -6.64 -8.61
N ASN A 280 -2.02 -6.80 -9.82
CA ASN A 280 -1.03 -5.90 -10.39
C ASN A 280 -1.35 -5.55 -11.85
N ASN A 281 -0.57 -4.65 -12.43
CA ASN A 281 -0.70 -4.24 -13.82
C ASN A 281 0.07 -5.14 -14.81
N LYS A 282 0.52 -6.31 -14.37
CA LYS A 282 1.10 -7.37 -15.19
C LYS A 282 0.10 -8.48 -15.52
N ASN A 283 -1.18 -8.20 -15.37
CA ASN A 283 -2.26 -9.15 -15.62
C ASN A 283 -2.32 -10.29 -14.61
N GLU A 284 -1.98 -10.03 -13.36
CA GLU A 284 -1.95 -11.04 -12.30
C GLU A 284 -2.81 -10.63 -11.13
N PHE A 285 -3.70 -11.52 -10.71
CA PHE A 285 -4.48 -11.43 -9.48
C PHE A 285 -4.18 -12.64 -8.61
N TYR A 286 -3.59 -12.41 -7.46
CA TYR A 286 -3.07 -13.41 -6.55
C TYR A 286 -4.03 -13.70 -5.41
N SER A 287 -4.12 -14.97 -5.04
CA SER A 287 -4.47 -15.44 -3.71
C SER A 287 -3.29 -16.17 -3.13
N ILE A 288 -2.82 -15.76 -1.96
CA ILE A 288 -1.70 -16.39 -1.27
C ILE A 288 -2.10 -16.77 0.15
N ASP A 289 -1.55 -17.85 0.67
CA ASP A 289 -1.76 -18.27 2.05
C ASP A 289 -1.09 -17.29 3.02
N VAL A 290 -1.82 -16.81 4.02
CA VAL A 290 -1.33 -15.77 4.93
C VAL A 290 -0.22 -16.24 5.88
N LYS A 291 -0.14 -17.56 6.15
CA LYS A 291 0.84 -18.12 7.08
C LYS A 291 2.16 -18.44 6.41
N THR A 292 2.09 -18.94 5.19
CA THR A 292 3.25 -19.49 4.48
C THR A 292 3.74 -18.63 3.32
N GLY A 293 2.90 -17.70 2.83
CA GLY A 293 3.19 -16.94 1.61
C GLY A 293 3.06 -17.77 0.32
N THR A 294 2.61 -19.01 0.41
CA THR A 294 2.44 -19.89 -0.76
C THR A 294 1.28 -19.41 -1.62
N THR A 295 1.49 -19.39 -2.92
CA THR A 295 0.43 -19.02 -3.87
C THR A 295 -0.64 -20.11 -3.93
N ASN A 296 -1.88 -19.75 -3.62
CA ASN A 296 -3.05 -20.62 -3.77
C ASN A 296 -3.46 -20.69 -5.24
N TRP A 297 -3.56 -19.52 -5.89
CA TRP A 297 -3.89 -19.40 -7.31
C TRP A 297 -3.52 -18.01 -7.83
N ILE A 298 -3.38 -17.92 -9.14
CA ILE A 298 -3.19 -16.68 -9.91
C ILE A 298 -4.20 -16.68 -11.03
N ASN A 299 -4.96 -15.58 -11.16
CA ASN A 299 -5.90 -15.35 -12.27
C ASN A 299 -5.43 -14.16 -13.11
N GLU A 300 -5.79 -14.16 -14.40
CA GLU A 300 -5.45 -13.09 -15.33
C GLU A 300 -6.38 -11.89 -15.14
N VAL A 301 -5.95 -10.91 -14.34
CA VAL A 301 -6.66 -9.65 -14.12
C VAL A 301 -5.68 -8.49 -14.08
N ASN A 302 -5.80 -7.56 -15.00
CA ASN A 302 -5.01 -6.34 -15.01
C ASN A 302 -5.71 -5.26 -14.17
N SER A 303 -5.28 -5.10 -12.92
CA SER A 303 -5.86 -4.12 -12.02
C SER A 303 -4.87 -3.66 -10.97
N ASN A 304 -4.98 -2.40 -10.57
CA ASN A 304 -4.31 -1.83 -9.40
C ASN A 304 -5.31 -1.32 -8.35
N ILE A 305 -6.58 -1.69 -8.51
CA ILE A 305 -7.66 -1.33 -7.59
C ILE A 305 -7.70 -2.37 -6.46
N GLN A 306 -7.93 -1.90 -5.24
CA GLN A 306 -8.06 -2.78 -4.07
C GLN A 306 -9.19 -3.79 -4.26
N PRO A 307 -8.95 -5.10 -4.09
CA PRO A 307 -10.00 -6.11 -4.10
C PRO A 307 -11.02 -5.87 -2.98
N ILE A 308 -12.26 -6.25 -3.23
CA ILE A 308 -13.33 -6.25 -2.24
C ILE A 308 -13.79 -7.68 -2.07
N LEU A 309 -13.79 -8.16 -0.83
CA LEU A 309 -14.29 -9.48 -0.49
C LEU A 309 -15.75 -9.37 -0.03
N VAL A 310 -16.61 -10.16 -0.64
CA VAL A 310 -18.06 -10.16 -0.36
C VAL A 310 -18.53 -11.60 -0.15
N GLY A 311 -18.85 -11.95 1.09
CA GLY A 311 -19.21 -13.33 1.44
C GLY A 311 -18.03 -14.27 1.20
N ASN A 312 -18.25 -15.30 0.39
CA ASN A 312 -17.22 -16.26 -0.05
C ASN A 312 -16.58 -15.90 -1.40
N LEU A 313 -16.83 -14.68 -1.87
CA LEU A 313 -16.39 -14.17 -3.17
C LEU A 313 -15.41 -13.02 -3.00
#